data_c52e5ec49ac261f4f2e3a1e5bdc12b78
#
_entry.id   c52e5ec49ac261f4f2e3a1e5bdc12b78
#
_cell.length_a   1.000
_cell.length_b   1.000
_cell.length_c   1.000
_cell.angle_alpha   90.00
_cell.angle_beta   90.00
_cell.angle_gamma   90.00
#
_symmetry.space_group_name_H-M   'P 1'
#
loop_
_entity.id
_entity.type
_entity.pdbx_description
1 polymer ?
#
loop_
_entity_poly.entity_id
_entity_poly.type
_entity_poly.pdbx_seq_one_letter_code
_entity_poly.pdbx_strand_id
1 'polypeptide(L)'
;MTYNLSPKPSSPTWEEDFRGKTKPELRRYVRLLKQQFTAEELTEQSHLIINKVQAHPQLRVANTIFLYTSMPDEVNTHELIQQLYDDGKRILLPVVVSPTEMELRLFRGWKAMECSSYGIMEPTGNYFDDYESIDFALIPGMAFDAECNRLGRGRGYYDRFLPLISRAYKLAVCFSFQFFAHIPT
;
A
#
# COMPACT_ATOMS: atom_id res chain seq x y z
N MET A 1 14.24 30.36 -4.74
CA MET A 1 15.07 29.14 -4.84
C MET A 1 14.40 28.23 -5.84
N THR A 2 14.93 28.14 -7.05
CA THR A 2 14.44 27.26 -8.10
C THR A 2 14.90 25.84 -7.75
N TYR A 3 13.97 24.99 -7.30
CA TYR A 3 14.22 23.56 -7.19
C TYR A 3 14.41 23.01 -8.61
N ASN A 4 15.65 22.64 -8.92
CA ASN A 4 15.98 21.95 -10.14
C ASN A 4 15.44 20.52 -9.99
N LEU A 5 14.17 20.29 -10.39
CA LEU A 5 13.58 18.96 -10.47
C LEU A 5 14.37 18.21 -11.54
N SER A 6 15.04 17.15 -11.14
CA SER A 6 15.65 16.22 -12.09
C SER A 6 14.59 15.78 -13.09
N PRO A 7 14.88 15.68 -14.39
CA PRO A 7 13.91 15.24 -15.38
C PRO A 7 13.35 13.86 -14.98
N LYS A 8 12.06 13.62 -15.31
CA LYS A 8 11.46 12.28 -15.19
C LYS A 8 12.42 11.26 -15.79
N PRO A 9 12.56 10.05 -15.22
CA PRO A 9 13.55 9.09 -15.70
C PRO A 9 13.41 8.89 -17.20
N SER A 10 14.53 8.97 -17.92
CA SER A 10 14.58 8.84 -19.38
C SER A 10 14.26 7.43 -19.87
N SER A 11 14.35 6.45 -18.98
CA SER A 11 13.98 5.05 -19.17
C SER A 11 12.97 4.58 -18.11
N PRO A 12 12.10 3.63 -18.44
CA PRO A 12 11.15 3.08 -17.50
C PRO A 12 11.86 2.33 -16.35
N THR A 13 11.41 2.54 -15.12
CA THR A 13 12.03 1.95 -13.92
C THR A 13 12.04 0.42 -13.91
N TRP A 14 11.15 -0.26 -14.66
CA TRP A 14 11.16 -1.72 -14.76
C TRP A 14 12.41 -2.29 -15.47
N GLU A 15 13.24 -1.47 -16.09
CA GLU A 15 14.53 -1.86 -16.65
C GLU A 15 15.67 -1.67 -15.64
N GLU A 16 15.42 -0.97 -14.53
CA GLU A 16 16.44 -0.70 -13.53
C GLU A 16 16.60 -1.88 -12.57
N ASP A 17 17.87 -2.29 -12.38
CA ASP A 17 18.27 -3.40 -11.53
C ASP A 17 18.95 -2.88 -10.26
N PHE A 18 18.35 -3.19 -9.11
CA PHE A 18 18.84 -2.80 -7.78
C PHE A 18 19.42 -3.95 -6.97
N ARG A 19 19.68 -5.14 -7.54
CA ARG A 19 20.27 -6.29 -6.81
C ARG A 19 21.60 -5.92 -6.20
N GLY A 20 22.39 -5.18 -6.40
CA GLY A 20 23.64 -4.85 -5.72
C GLY A 20 23.57 -3.63 -4.81
N LYS A 21 22.36 -3.08 -4.62
CA LYS A 21 22.12 -1.91 -3.77
C LYS A 21 21.50 -2.29 -2.44
N THR A 22 21.55 -1.37 -1.50
CA THR A 22 20.93 -1.55 -0.20
C THR A 22 19.46 -1.08 -0.20
N LYS A 23 18.65 -1.66 0.70
CA LYS A 23 17.26 -1.21 0.92
C LYS A 23 17.13 0.30 1.21
N PRO A 24 18.02 0.94 2.02
CA PRO A 24 18.00 2.39 2.21
C PRO A 24 18.27 3.21 0.94
N GLU A 25 19.19 2.77 0.08
CA GLU A 25 19.48 3.44 -1.20
C GLU A 25 18.25 3.43 -2.10
N LEU A 26 17.59 2.28 -2.28
CA LEU A 26 16.38 2.20 -3.09
C LEU A 26 15.25 3.04 -2.50
N ARG A 27 15.03 3.05 -1.17
CA ARG A 27 14.04 3.94 -0.54
C ARG A 27 14.31 5.41 -0.82
N ARG A 28 15.58 5.82 -0.78
CA ARG A 28 15.97 7.19 -1.13
C ARG A 28 15.66 7.49 -2.58
N TYR A 29 16.00 6.59 -3.48
CA TYR A 29 15.76 6.73 -4.92
C TYR A 29 14.26 6.88 -5.23
N VAL A 30 13.43 6.00 -4.70
CA VAL A 30 11.97 6.08 -4.89
C VAL A 30 11.39 7.40 -4.37
N ARG A 31 11.90 7.94 -3.24
CA ARG A 31 11.45 9.26 -2.76
C ARG A 31 11.80 10.39 -3.73
N LEU A 32 12.97 10.32 -4.37
CA LEU A 32 13.37 11.30 -5.39
C LEU A 32 12.51 11.19 -6.66
N LEU A 33 12.20 9.96 -7.10
CA LEU A 33 11.28 9.74 -8.22
C LEU A 33 9.89 10.31 -7.93
N LYS A 34 9.33 10.08 -6.75
CA LYS A 34 8.03 10.63 -6.35
C LYS A 34 7.95 12.14 -6.46
N GLN A 35 9.02 12.86 -6.11
CA GLN A 35 9.07 14.33 -6.18
C GLN A 35 8.96 14.88 -7.61
N GLN A 36 9.09 14.05 -8.62
CA GLN A 36 8.97 14.43 -10.03
C GLN A 36 7.52 14.44 -10.53
N PHE A 37 6.58 13.99 -9.70
CA PHE A 37 5.16 13.92 -10.02
C PHE A 37 4.37 14.93 -9.18
N THR A 38 3.41 15.59 -9.81
CA THR A 38 2.47 16.46 -9.09
C THR A 38 1.42 15.65 -8.34
N ALA A 39 0.71 16.29 -7.40
CA ALA A 39 -0.39 15.63 -6.68
C ALA A 39 -1.51 15.20 -7.64
N GLU A 40 -1.78 16.00 -8.67
CA GLU A 40 -2.76 15.70 -9.70
C GLU A 40 -2.38 14.46 -10.51
N GLU A 41 -1.11 14.37 -10.95
CA GLU A 41 -0.61 13.19 -11.68
C GLU A 41 -0.71 11.91 -10.84
N LEU A 42 -0.37 11.98 -9.54
CA LEU A 42 -0.49 10.83 -8.63
C LEU A 42 -1.95 10.46 -8.37
N THR A 43 -2.85 11.45 -8.30
CA THR A 43 -4.29 11.20 -8.15
C THR A 43 -4.85 10.50 -9.38
N GLU A 44 -4.54 10.97 -10.59
CA GLU A 44 -4.97 10.34 -11.83
C GLU A 44 -4.46 8.90 -11.96
N GLN A 45 -3.18 8.67 -11.67
CA GLN A 45 -2.61 7.32 -11.65
C GLN A 45 -3.29 6.44 -10.59
N SER A 46 -3.60 6.98 -9.40
CA SER A 46 -4.31 6.24 -8.36
C SER A 46 -5.68 5.77 -8.85
N HIS A 47 -6.47 6.64 -9.49
CA HIS A 47 -7.77 6.27 -10.05
C HIS A 47 -7.66 5.12 -11.07
N LEU A 48 -6.67 5.18 -11.98
CA LEU A 48 -6.44 4.13 -12.97
C LEU A 48 -6.07 2.78 -12.31
N ILE A 49 -5.25 2.81 -11.27
CA ILE A 49 -4.84 1.62 -10.51
C ILE A 49 -6.04 1.05 -9.75
N ILE A 50 -6.78 1.88 -9.02
CA ILE A 50 -7.93 1.45 -8.22
C ILE A 50 -9.03 0.88 -9.09
N ASN A 51 -9.30 1.44 -10.27
CA ASN A 51 -10.25 0.86 -11.22
C ASN A 51 -9.88 -0.58 -11.63
N LYS A 52 -8.57 -0.87 -11.81
CA LYS A 52 -8.09 -2.24 -12.08
C LYS A 52 -8.26 -3.15 -10.86
N VAL A 53 -8.00 -2.63 -9.66
CA VAL A 53 -8.21 -3.37 -8.41
C VAL A 53 -9.67 -3.75 -8.24
N GLN A 54 -10.61 -2.82 -8.46
CA GLN A 54 -12.06 -3.06 -8.37
C GLN A 54 -12.55 -4.11 -9.37
N ALA A 55 -11.96 -4.13 -10.59
CA ALA A 55 -12.28 -5.14 -11.60
C ALA A 55 -11.66 -6.51 -11.30
N HIS A 56 -10.77 -6.63 -10.31
CA HIS A 56 -10.04 -7.87 -10.03
C HIS A 56 -10.98 -8.97 -9.52
N PRO A 57 -10.99 -10.18 -10.14
CA PRO A 57 -11.93 -11.26 -9.80
C PRO A 57 -11.90 -11.65 -8.32
N GLN A 58 -10.70 -11.74 -7.72
CA GLN A 58 -10.55 -12.11 -6.31
C GLN A 58 -11.12 -11.07 -5.35
N LEU A 59 -11.03 -9.78 -5.66
CA LEU A 59 -11.65 -8.73 -4.86
C LEU A 59 -13.18 -8.80 -4.92
N ARG A 60 -13.72 -9.06 -6.11
CA ARG A 60 -15.19 -9.11 -6.32
C ARG A 60 -15.87 -10.18 -5.48
N VAL A 61 -15.25 -11.35 -5.34
CA VAL A 61 -15.79 -12.47 -4.55
C VAL A 61 -15.44 -12.40 -3.07
N ALA A 62 -14.45 -11.60 -2.68
CA ALA A 62 -14.02 -11.46 -1.29
C ALA A 62 -15.11 -10.80 -0.43
N ASN A 63 -15.24 -11.24 0.83
CA ASN A 63 -16.14 -10.68 1.83
C ASN A 63 -15.37 -10.01 2.97
N THR A 64 -14.26 -10.58 3.41
CA THR A 64 -13.38 -10.01 4.44
C THR A 64 -12.10 -9.52 3.78
N ILE A 65 -11.90 -8.21 3.78
CA ILE A 65 -10.90 -7.53 2.97
C ILE A 65 -9.98 -6.69 3.86
N PHE A 66 -8.68 -6.99 3.83
CA PHE A 66 -7.66 -6.18 4.45
C PHE A 66 -7.16 -5.12 3.47
N LEU A 67 -7.31 -3.85 3.82
CA LEU A 67 -6.82 -2.69 3.07
C LEU A 67 -5.88 -1.86 3.95
N TYR A 68 -5.26 -0.86 3.35
CA TYR A 68 -4.49 0.15 4.08
C TYR A 68 -5.10 1.54 3.87
N THR A 69 -5.02 2.41 4.88
CA THR A 69 -5.34 3.82 4.75
C THR A 69 -4.14 4.51 4.13
N SER A 70 -4.28 4.95 2.88
CA SER A 70 -3.17 5.49 2.11
C SER A 70 -2.65 6.82 2.67
N MET A 71 -1.34 6.97 2.69
CA MET A 71 -0.67 8.24 2.90
C MET A 71 -0.72 9.06 1.59
N PRO A 72 -0.50 10.40 1.65
CA PRO A 72 -0.58 11.26 0.46
C PRO A 72 0.36 10.86 -0.69
N ASP A 73 1.43 10.11 -0.37
CA ASP A 73 2.43 9.66 -1.34
C ASP A 73 2.24 8.18 -1.77
N GLU A 74 1.09 7.59 -1.48
CA GLU A 74 0.71 6.22 -1.84
C GLU A 74 -0.47 6.20 -2.81
N VAL A 75 -0.71 5.07 -3.45
CA VAL A 75 -1.94 4.86 -4.24
C VAL A 75 -3.14 5.06 -3.33
N ASN A 76 -4.00 6.01 -3.67
CA ASN A 76 -5.12 6.41 -2.82
C ASN A 76 -6.18 5.31 -2.73
N THR A 77 -6.46 4.86 -1.51
CA THR A 77 -7.41 3.78 -1.21
C THR A 77 -8.70 4.25 -0.54
N HIS A 78 -8.85 5.54 -0.23
CA HIS A 78 -9.96 6.03 0.59
C HIS A 78 -11.32 5.79 -0.05
N GLU A 79 -11.46 6.07 -1.35
CA GLU A 79 -12.71 5.82 -2.07
C GLU A 79 -13.01 4.32 -2.18
N LEU A 80 -12.00 3.49 -2.43
CA LEU A 80 -12.15 2.02 -2.46
C LEU A 80 -12.63 1.48 -1.11
N ILE A 81 -12.06 1.96 0.00
CA ILE A 81 -12.47 1.58 1.35
C ILE A 81 -13.96 1.90 1.56
N GLN A 82 -14.37 3.14 1.23
CA GLN A 82 -15.75 3.56 1.40
C GLN A 82 -16.71 2.74 0.54
N GLN A 83 -16.40 2.58 -0.73
CA GLN A 83 -17.27 1.84 -1.65
C GLN A 83 -17.45 0.38 -1.21
N LEU A 84 -16.37 -0.32 -0.88
CA LEU A 84 -16.47 -1.72 -0.44
C LEU A 84 -17.22 -1.85 0.89
N TYR A 85 -17.08 -0.87 1.78
CA TYR A 85 -17.86 -0.80 3.02
C TYR A 85 -19.36 -0.59 2.75
N ASP A 86 -19.72 0.29 1.84
CA ASP A 86 -21.10 0.56 1.42
C ASP A 86 -21.72 -0.65 0.70
N ASP A 87 -20.90 -1.43 -0.02
CA ASP A 87 -21.27 -2.71 -0.63
C ASP A 87 -21.45 -3.84 0.41
N GLY A 88 -21.31 -3.54 1.71
CA GLY A 88 -21.51 -4.49 2.80
C GLY A 88 -20.35 -5.44 3.05
N LYS A 89 -19.17 -5.19 2.46
CA LYS A 89 -17.96 -5.96 2.72
C LYS A 89 -17.41 -5.67 4.13
N ARG A 90 -16.78 -6.66 4.74
CA ARG A 90 -16.05 -6.50 6.00
C ARG A 90 -14.66 -5.93 5.72
N ILE A 91 -14.46 -4.66 6.05
CA ILE A 91 -13.18 -3.97 5.80
C ILE A 91 -12.36 -3.95 7.09
N LEU A 92 -11.12 -4.37 6.96
CA LEU A 92 -10.10 -4.38 8.00
C LEU A 92 -9.00 -3.39 7.63
N LEU A 93 -8.62 -2.55 8.58
CA LEU A 93 -7.52 -1.59 8.43
C LEU A 93 -6.48 -1.81 9.52
N PRO A 94 -5.19 -1.54 9.24
CA PRO A 94 -4.13 -1.72 10.20
C PRO A 94 -4.11 -0.59 11.23
N VAL A 95 -3.77 -0.95 12.46
CA VAL A 95 -3.46 -0.03 13.56
C VAL A 95 -2.08 -0.35 14.10
N VAL A 96 -1.22 0.65 14.22
CA VAL A 96 0.12 0.46 14.80
C VAL A 96 0.03 0.50 16.31
N VAL A 97 0.31 -0.64 16.95
CA VAL A 97 0.20 -0.79 18.43
C VAL A 97 1.55 -0.71 19.13
N SER A 98 2.66 -0.92 18.41
CA SER A 98 4.01 -0.79 18.94
C SER A 98 5.01 -0.42 17.82
N PRO A 99 6.28 -0.12 18.11
CA PRO A 99 7.30 0.13 17.07
C PRO A 99 7.50 -1.04 16.09
N THR A 100 7.04 -2.23 16.43
CA THR A 100 7.26 -3.45 15.65
C THR A 100 5.98 -4.19 15.27
N GLU A 101 4.83 -3.83 15.85
CA GLU A 101 3.60 -4.59 15.72
C GLU A 101 2.46 -3.73 15.19
N MET A 102 1.63 -4.33 14.37
CA MET A 102 0.33 -3.81 13.96
C MET A 102 -0.73 -4.88 14.18
N GLU A 103 -1.94 -4.44 14.45
CA GLU A 103 -3.15 -5.26 14.52
C GLU A 103 -4.15 -4.83 13.46
N LEU A 104 -5.16 -5.63 13.22
CA LEU A 104 -6.26 -5.26 12.34
C LEU A 104 -7.50 -4.89 13.19
N ARG A 105 -8.19 -3.84 12.75
CA ARG A 105 -9.48 -3.44 13.31
C ARG A 105 -10.52 -3.26 12.21
N LEU A 106 -11.77 -3.47 12.61
CA LEU A 106 -12.92 -3.27 11.72
C LEU A 106 -13.10 -1.80 11.40
N PHE A 107 -13.18 -1.47 10.13
CA PHE A 107 -13.62 -0.16 9.68
C PHE A 107 -15.14 -0.02 9.91
N ARG A 108 -15.56 1.08 10.54
CA ARG A 108 -16.95 1.41 10.87
C ARG A 108 -17.39 2.76 10.30
N GLY A 109 -16.74 3.16 9.21
CA GLY A 109 -16.93 4.46 8.58
C GLY A 109 -15.92 5.51 9.05
N TRP A 110 -15.74 6.56 8.28
CA TRP A 110 -14.71 7.60 8.52
C TRP A 110 -14.89 8.35 9.84
N LYS A 111 -16.12 8.42 10.38
CA LYS A 111 -16.39 9.03 11.69
C LYS A 111 -15.81 8.23 12.87
N ALA A 112 -15.51 6.96 12.65
CA ALA A 112 -14.91 6.05 13.63
C ALA A 112 -13.40 5.85 13.32
N MET A 113 -12.74 6.90 12.87
CA MET A 113 -11.29 6.93 12.60
C MET A 113 -10.63 7.99 13.48
N GLU A 114 -9.46 7.71 13.99
CA GLU A 114 -8.64 8.65 14.75
C GLU A 114 -7.26 8.82 14.09
N CYS A 115 -6.68 10.03 14.22
CA CYS A 115 -5.35 10.28 13.71
C CYS A 115 -4.30 9.74 14.70
N SER A 116 -3.50 8.80 14.26
CA SER A 116 -2.41 8.23 15.07
C SER A 116 -1.24 9.21 15.23
N SER A 117 -0.31 8.89 16.13
CA SER A 117 0.93 9.64 16.32
C SER A 117 1.83 9.68 15.06
N TYR A 118 1.56 8.83 14.09
CA TYR A 118 2.24 8.79 12.80
C TYR A 118 1.54 9.62 11.70
N GLY A 119 0.44 10.32 12.05
CA GLY A 119 -0.35 11.10 11.09
C GLY A 119 -1.19 10.25 10.15
N ILE A 120 -1.44 9.00 10.48
CA ILE A 120 -2.26 8.06 9.72
C ILE A 120 -3.62 7.94 10.38
N MET A 121 -4.69 7.95 9.58
CA MET A 121 -6.04 7.67 10.08
C MET A 121 -6.17 6.17 10.36
N GLU A 122 -6.46 5.82 11.59
CA GLU A 122 -6.59 4.45 12.09
C GLU A 122 -7.99 4.19 12.65
N PRO A 123 -8.58 3.00 12.44
CA PRO A 123 -9.93 2.69 12.92
C PRO A 123 -9.95 2.48 14.44
N THR A 124 -11.01 2.99 15.09
CA THR A 124 -11.32 2.75 16.52
C THR A 124 -12.21 1.52 16.73
N GLY A 125 -12.56 0.83 15.64
CA GLY A 125 -13.41 -0.37 15.69
C GLY A 125 -12.78 -1.53 16.47
N ASN A 126 -13.55 -2.61 16.60
CA ASN A 126 -13.11 -3.79 17.34
C ASN A 126 -11.88 -4.42 16.70
N TYR A 127 -11.00 -4.93 17.55
CA TYR A 127 -9.87 -5.80 17.16
C TYR A 127 -10.38 -7.02 16.40
N PHE A 128 -9.62 -7.44 15.40
CA PHE A 128 -9.93 -8.58 14.55
C PHE A 128 -8.77 -9.56 14.55
N ASP A 129 -9.02 -10.79 14.98
CA ASP A 129 -8.03 -11.87 15.15
C ASP A 129 -8.29 -13.12 14.31
N ASP A 130 -9.45 -13.21 13.64
CA ASP A 130 -9.76 -14.32 12.72
C ASP A 130 -9.06 -14.12 11.35
N TYR A 131 -7.74 -14.17 11.37
CA TYR A 131 -6.92 -13.91 10.18
C TYR A 131 -7.11 -14.93 9.06
N GLU A 132 -7.58 -16.15 9.38
CA GLU A 132 -7.89 -17.17 8.39
C GLU A 132 -9.12 -16.87 7.54
N SER A 133 -10.03 -16.03 8.04
CA SER A 133 -11.21 -15.58 7.30
C SER A 133 -10.97 -14.41 6.35
N ILE A 134 -9.74 -13.91 6.26
CA ILE A 134 -9.39 -12.83 5.34
C ILE A 134 -9.25 -13.40 3.92
N ASP A 135 -10.12 -12.96 3.02
CA ASP A 135 -10.17 -13.43 1.63
C ASP A 135 -9.16 -12.71 0.74
N PHE A 136 -9.01 -11.40 0.95
CA PHE A 136 -8.22 -10.51 0.10
C PHE A 136 -7.44 -9.49 0.92
N ALA A 137 -6.22 -9.19 0.50
CA ALA A 137 -5.38 -8.16 1.11
C ALA A 137 -4.75 -7.26 0.04
N LEU A 138 -4.95 -5.96 0.16
CA LEU A 138 -4.29 -4.95 -0.66
C LEU A 138 -3.03 -4.45 0.06
N ILE A 139 -1.88 -4.62 -0.56
CA ILE A 139 -0.57 -4.45 0.10
C ILE A 139 0.15 -3.20 -0.43
N PRO A 140 0.49 -2.23 0.42
CA PRO A 140 1.31 -1.09 0.05
C PRO A 140 2.80 -1.43 0.05
N GLY A 141 3.59 -0.63 -0.67
CA GLY A 141 5.04 -0.71 -0.63
C GLY A 141 5.72 0.48 -1.28
N MET A 142 7.02 0.58 -1.09
CA MET A 142 7.85 1.61 -1.73
C MET A 142 8.38 1.16 -3.09
N ALA A 143 8.69 -0.13 -3.24
CA ALA A 143 9.15 -0.70 -4.48
C ALA A 143 8.75 -2.18 -4.59
N PHE A 144 8.65 -2.65 -5.83
CA PHE A 144 8.27 -4.02 -6.17
C PHE A 144 9.04 -4.49 -7.39
N ASP A 145 9.11 -5.82 -7.59
CA ASP A 145 9.62 -6.45 -8.81
C ASP A 145 8.73 -7.60 -9.29
N ALA A 146 9.08 -8.18 -10.44
CA ALA A 146 8.33 -9.28 -11.04
C ALA A 146 8.43 -10.60 -10.27
N GLU A 147 9.39 -10.73 -9.37
CA GLU A 147 9.53 -11.89 -8.47
C GLU A 147 8.66 -11.78 -7.22
N CYS A 148 7.76 -10.78 -7.18
CA CYS A 148 6.91 -10.45 -6.04
C CYS A 148 7.68 -10.02 -4.78
N ASN A 149 8.93 -9.58 -4.92
CA ASN A 149 9.63 -8.96 -3.83
C ASN A 149 9.03 -7.59 -3.54
N ARG A 150 8.99 -7.22 -2.26
CA ARG A 150 8.42 -5.97 -1.79
C ARG A 150 9.39 -5.22 -0.88
N LEU A 151 9.63 -3.95 -1.15
CA LEU A 151 10.32 -3.06 -0.25
C LEU A 151 9.32 -2.20 0.52
N GLY A 152 9.23 -2.38 1.82
CA GLY A 152 8.43 -1.54 2.72
C GLY A 152 9.18 -0.29 3.18
N ARG A 153 8.51 0.55 3.99
CA ARG A 153 9.06 1.81 4.55
C ARG A 153 10.18 1.62 5.58
N GLY A 154 10.41 0.37 6.08
CA GLY A 154 11.55 0.02 6.93
C GLY A 154 11.19 -0.41 8.36
N ARG A 155 9.94 -0.32 8.80
CA ARG A 155 9.50 -0.79 10.12
C ARG A 155 9.20 -2.29 10.17
N GLY A 156 9.02 -2.94 9.01
CA GLY A 156 8.77 -4.38 8.90
C GLY A 156 7.38 -4.85 9.37
N TYR A 157 6.41 -3.94 9.55
CA TYR A 157 5.04 -4.32 9.96
C TYR A 157 4.43 -5.37 9.06
N TYR A 158 4.41 -5.11 7.76
CA TYR A 158 3.85 -6.05 6.78
C TYR A 158 4.65 -7.34 6.68
N ASP A 159 5.98 -7.28 6.79
CA ASP A 159 6.85 -8.47 6.67
C ASP A 159 6.57 -9.47 7.81
N ARG A 160 6.22 -8.97 9.00
CA ARG A 160 5.79 -9.81 10.13
C ARG A 160 4.33 -10.23 10.06
N PHE A 161 3.47 -9.37 9.51
CA PHE A 161 2.02 -9.62 9.51
C PHE A 161 1.55 -10.53 8.36
N LEU A 162 2.09 -10.35 7.14
CA LEU A 162 1.61 -11.08 5.96
C LEU A 162 1.68 -12.62 6.08
N PRO A 163 2.63 -13.22 6.81
CA PRO A 163 2.59 -14.67 7.07
C PRO A 163 1.37 -15.15 7.84
N LEU A 164 0.78 -14.30 8.70
CA LEU A 164 -0.40 -14.63 9.51
C LEU A 164 -1.69 -14.76 8.67
N ILE A 165 -1.73 -14.10 7.52
CA ILE A 165 -2.86 -14.15 6.58
C ILE A 165 -2.52 -15.00 5.35
N SER A 166 -2.03 -16.22 5.58
CA SER A 166 -1.50 -17.09 4.51
C SER A 166 -2.53 -17.43 3.44
N ARG A 167 -3.81 -17.56 3.80
CA ARG A 167 -4.93 -17.91 2.90
C ARG A 167 -5.42 -16.75 2.04
N ALA A 168 -5.21 -15.50 2.49
CA ALA A 168 -5.67 -14.34 1.77
C ALA A 168 -4.98 -14.22 0.40
N TYR A 169 -5.75 -13.88 -0.63
CA TYR A 169 -5.17 -13.42 -1.89
C TYR A 169 -4.52 -12.07 -1.67
N LYS A 170 -3.23 -11.97 -1.93
CA LYS A 170 -2.44 -10.76 -1.71
C LYS A 170 -2.20 -10.06 -3.04
N LEU A 171 -2.70 -8.83 -3.18
CA LEU A 171 -2.46 -7.98 -4.34
C LEU A 171 -1.66 -6.75 -3.90
N ALA A 172 -0.51 -6.55 -4.48
CA ALA A 172 0.25 -5.31 -4.29
C ALA A 172 -0.14 -4.26 -5.32
N VAL A 173 -0.13 -2.99 -4.91
CA VAL A 173 -0.35 -1.85 -5.80
C VAL A 173 0.77 -0.84 -5.66
N CYS A 174 1.17 -0.25 -6.79
CA CYS A 174 2.20 0.77 -6.83
C CYS A 174 2.05 1.66 -8.07
N PHE A 175 2.64 2.83 -8.04
CA PHE A 175 2.83 3.64 -9.22
C PHE A 175 3.88 3.01 -10.15
N SER A 176 3.84 3.33 -11.44
CA SER A 176 4.75 2.75 -12.44
C SER A 176 6.22 2.90 -12.08
N PHE A 177 6.60 4.05 -11.51
CA PHE A 177 7.98 4.34 -11.08
C PHE A 177 8.44 3.58 -9.82
N GLN A 178 7.57 2.77 -9.21
CA GLN A 178 7.89 1.92 -8.07
C GLN A 178 8.10 0.44 -8.45
N PHE A 179 8.00 0.12 -9.74
CA PHE A 179 8.20 -1.23 -10.25
C PHE A 179 9.55 -1.31 -10.96
N PHE A 180 10.42 -2.22 -10.54
CA PHE A 180 11.80 -2.37 -10.97
C PHE A 180 12.06 -3.75 -11.55
N ALA A 181 13.15 -3.93 -12.30
CA ALA A 181 13.58 -5.24 -12.79
C ALA A 181 13.89 -6.17 -11.60
N HIS A 182 14.67 -5.70 -10.65
CA HIS A 182 14.96 -6.41 -9.39
C HIS A 182 15.16 -5.40 -8.26
N ILE A 183 14.73 -5.77 -7.05
CA ILE A 183 14.94 -4.99 -5.83
C ILE A 183 15.80 -5.76 -4.82
N PRO A 184 16.48 -5.09 -3.86
CA PRO A 184 17.23 -5.77 -2.81
C PRO A 184 16.27 -6.50 -1.85
N THR A 185 16.53 -7.79 -1.61
CA THR A 185 15.76 -8.69 -0.72
C THR A 185 16.37 -8.80 0.68
#